data_35c7d2dae58917bbead6a5ba96252def
#
_entry.id   35c7d2dae58917bbead6a5ba96252def
#
_cell.length_a   1.000
_cell.length_b   1.000
_cell.length_c   1.000
_cell.angle_alpha   90.00
_cell.angle_beta   90.00
_cell.angle_gamma   90.00
#
_symmetry.space_group_name_H-M   'P 1'
#
loop_
_entity.id
_entity.type
_entity.pdbx_description
1 polymer ?
#
loop_
_entity_poly.entity_id
_entity_poly.type
_entity_poly.pdbx_seq_one_letter_code
_entity_poly.pdbx_strand_id
1 'polypeptide(L)'
;MTELLKTWLTQGPAGQQLISFNHHDIVTGSLFATQVYHLHQRLQARPEKRWLLACDSSDLFAVGLCAALLSGKQIILPANTQPGTLSELTQEFDAIVSDRPLCEGKIWLELKKELSLPHSPWPQMAEGDGFGELLLFTSGSSGQPKAVRKRLQQLDAEVSVLEQTFAAHLPHCSVIATVSHQHIYGLLFKILWPLAASRPFLSDLVEYPETLSYYTALFPNLCLISSPAQLSRLPDAVEHERQLHTPSLIFSSGGPLSLEAAQGVKRCYGSLPIEVYGSTETGGIGYRRQQSSDTPWQAFAPMELSNDSDGALLLRSPYLEDNGQYRCEDKVRLLGEGQFCLEGRLDRIVKIEEKRLSLVQMETLLNAHPWVTQSHLVLLENPRVQLGAAVELSTAGKAQLEAEGKLSINNALKAHLLSQFERVTLPRRWRYPQQLPLNAQGKLLKNDILELFDHD
;
A
#
# COMPACT_ATOMS: atom_id res chain seq x y z
N MET A 1 -14.50 -21.08 5.21
CA MET A 1 -14.12 -20.06 4.19
C MET A 1 -13.88 -20.79 2.88
N THR A 2 -14.37 -20.25 1.77
CA THR A 2 -14.07 -20.78 0.43
C THR A 2 -12.60 -20.51 0.13
N GLU A 3 -11.82 -21.54 -0.23
CA GLU A 3 -10.40 -21.42 -0.58
C GLU A 3 -10.28 -20.91 -2.04
N LEU A 4 -10.61 -19.64 -2.27
CA LEU A 4 -10.75 -19.05 -3.62
C LEU A 4 -9.41 -19.01 -4.37
N LEU A 5 -8.38 -18.44 -3.76
CA LEU A 5 -7.06 -18.30 -4.35
C LEU A 5 -6.36 -19.65 -4.49
N LYS A 6 -6.44 -20.49 -3.47
CA LYS A 6 -5.85 -21.83 -3.49
C LYS A 6 -6.50 -22.71 -4.58
N THR A 7 -7.83 -22.65 -4.70
CA THR A 7 -8.55 -23.36 -5.77
C THR A 7 -8.08 -22.89 -7.14
N TRP A 8 -8.01 -21.57 -7.34
CA TRP A 8 -7.54 -21.01 -8.60
C TRP A 8 -6.08 -21.42 -8.91
N LEU A 9 -5.17 -21.34 -7.94
CA LEU A 9 -3.78 -21.78 -8.11
C LEU A 9 -3.66 -23.28 -8.43
N THR A 10 -4.55 -24.11 -7.90
CA THR A 10 -4.54 -25.55 -8.17
C THR A 10 -5.08 -25.87 -9.58
N GLN A 11 -6.14 -25.18 -10.00
CA GLN A 11 -6.82 -25.47 -11.28
C GLN A 11 -6.23 -24.70 -12.47
N GLY A 12 -5.69 -23.52 -12.23
CA GLY A 12 -5.27 -22.57 -13.25
C GLY A 12 -6.43 -21.84 -13.92
N PRO A 13 -6.11 -20.91 -14.82
CA PRO A 13 -7.09 -20.15 -15.56
C PRO A 13 -7.73 -20.97 -16.69
N ALA A 14 -8.99 -20.66 -17.04
CA ALA A 14 -9.59 -21.16 -18.27
C ALA A 14 -8.84 -20.60 -19.50
N GLY A 15 -8.64 -21.41 -20.52
CA GLY A 15 -7.79 -21.06 -21.66
C GLY A 15 -8.16 -19.77 -22.38
N GLN A 16 -9.47 -19.47 -22.51
CA GLN A 16 -9.99 -18.26 -23.17
C GLN A 16 -10.17 -17.08 -22.20
N GLN A 17 -9.95 -17.27 -20.89
CA GLN A 17 -10.05 -16.21 -19.91
C GLN A 17 -9.04 -15.10 -20.22
N LEU A 18 -9.45 -13.84 -20.19
CA LEU A 18 -8.54 -12.69 -20.22
C LEU A 18 -7.91 -12.56 -18.82
N ILE A 19 -6.58 -12.61 -18.76
CA ILE A 19 -5.81 -12.46 -17.52
C ILE A 19 -5.36 -11.02 -17.34
N SER A 20 -4.69 -10.47 -18.35
CA SER A 20 -4.19 -9.10 -18.33
C SER A 20 -4.23 -8.47 -19.71
N PHE A 21 -4.11 -7.16 -19.74
CA PHE A 21 -4.08 -6.38 -20.97
C PHE A 21 -3.23 -5.11 -20.78
N ASN A 22 -2.75 -4.56 -21.88
CA ASN A 22 -2.22 -3.21 -21.98
C ASN A 22 -2.57 -2.60 -23.35
N HIS A 23 -1.91 -1.51 -23.75
CA HIS A 23 -2.15 -0.89 -25.05
C HIS A 23 -1.73 -1.73 -26.26
N HIS A 24 -0.85 -2.69 -26.06
CA HIS A 24 -0.21 -3.45 -27.13
C HIS A 24 -0.68 -4.90 -27.19
N ASP A 25 -0.94 -5.48 -26.01
CA ASP A 25 -1.10 -6.93 -25.85
C ASP A 25 -2.26 -7.29 -24.94
N ILE A 26 -2.75 -8.50 -25.13
CA ILE A 26 -3.61 -9.22 -24.20
C ILE A 26 -2.94 -10.53 -23.79
N VAL A 27 -3.11 -10.93 -22.54
CA VAL A 27 -2.67 -12.23 -22.04
C VAL A 27 -3.90 -13.08 -21.73
N THR A 28 -4.06 -14.15 -22.51
CA THR A 28 -5.12 -15.14 -22.28
C THR A 28 -4.68 -16.18 -21.25
N GLY A 29 -5.63 -16.93 -20.69
CA GLY A 29 -5.35 -18.02 -19.77
C GLY A 29 -4.41 -19.08 -20.35
N SER A 30 -4.56 -19.40 -21.64
CA SER A 30 -3.65 -20.34 -22.33
C SER A 30 -2.21 -19.83 -22.40
N LEU A 31 -2.02 -18.55 -22.75
CA LEU A 31 -0.68 -17.96 -22.81
C LEU A 31 -0.08 -17.86 -21.41
N PHE A 32 -0.85 -17.41 -20.44
CA PHE A 32 -0.44 -17.31 -19.04
C PHE A 32 -0.03 -18.67 -18.47
N ALA A 33 -0.85 -19.71 -18.67
CA ALA A 33 -0.55 -21.07 -18.24
C ALA A 33 0.75 -21.60 -18.87
N THR A 34 0.96 -21.35 -20.15
CA THR A 34 2.18 -21.73 -20.85
C THR A 34 3.41 -21.06 -20.24
N GLN A 35 3.37 -19.77 -20.00
CA GLN A 35 4.49 -19.04 -19.39
C GLN A 35 4.77 -19.51 -17.95
N VAL A 36 3.73 -19.71 -17.15
CA VAL A 36 3.85 -20.26 -15.79
C VAL A 36 4.47 -21.65 -15.81
N TYR A 37 4.03 -22.52 -16.72
CA TYR A 37 4.58 -23.88 -16.86
C TYR A 37 6.09 -23.86 -17.17
N HIS A 38 6.50 -23.09 -18.16
CA HIS A 38 7.92 -23.06 -18.56
C HIS A 38 8.80 -22.47 -17.46
N LEU A 39 8.35 -21.43 -16.76
CA LEU A 39 9.10 -20.88 -15.61
C LEU A 39 9.12 -21.89 -14.46
N HIS A 40 7.99 -22.54 -14.16
CA HIS A 40 7.92 -23.59 -13.13
C HIS A 40 8.95 -24.69 -13.39
N GLN A 41 9.07 -25.21 -14.63
CA GLN A 41 10.08 -26.21 -14.99
C GLN A 41 11.51 -25.69 -14.75
N ARG A 42 11.79 -24.43 -15.10
CA ARG A 42 13.09 -23.81 -14.87
C ARG A 42 13.40 -23.68 -13.36
N LEU A 43 12.41 -23.34 -12.54
CA LEU A 43 12.54 -23.23 -11.08
C LEU A 43 12.73 -24.61 -10.43
N GLN A 44 12.00 -25.63 -10.88
CA GLN A 44 12.13 -27.01 -10.37
C GLN A 44 13.52 -27.60 -10.67
N ALA A 45 14.11 -27.27 -11.80
CA ALA A 45 15.45 -27.71 -12.18
C ALA A 45 16.57 -27.05 -11.37
N ARG A 46 16.25 -26.11 -10.46
CA ARG A 46 17.22 -25.32 -9.69
C ARG A 46 17.20 -25.66 -8.21
N PRO A 47 18.37 -25.81 -7.58
CA PRO A 47 18.48 -26.08 -6.15
C PRO A 47 18.18 -24.88 -5.26
N GLU A 48 18.26 -23.65 -5.79
CA GLU A 48 18.03 -22.41 -5.05
C GLU A 48 16.63 -22.40 -4.47
N LYS A 49 16.51 -21.98 -3.21
CA LYS A 49 15.23 -21.99 -2.49
C LYS A 49 14.60 -20.60 -2.37
N ARG A 50 15.43 -19.57 -2.20
CA ARG A 50 14.99 -18.21 -1.96
C ARG A 50 15.17 -17.36 -3.21
N TRP A 51 14.05 -16.92 -3.80
CA TRP A 51 14.02 -16.22 -5.07
C TRP A 51 13.49 -14.81 -4.91
N LEU A 52 14.31 -13.82 -5.22
CA LEU A 52 13.82 -12.45 -5.33
C LEU A 52 12.95 -12.33 -6.58
N LEU A 53 11.72 -11.84 -6.42
CA LEU A 53 10.80 -11.58 -7.52
C LEU A 53 10.54 -10.08 -7.62
N ALA A 54 10.88 -9.50 -8.76
CA ALA A 54 10.62 -8.09 -9.04
C ALA A 54 10.52 -7.86 -10.55
N CYS A 55 9.36 -7.43 -11.00
CA CYS A 55 9.09 -7.10 -12.39
C CYS A 55 8.42 -5.73 -12.49
N ASP A 56 8.70 -5.01 -13.54
CA ASP A 56 8.01 -3.75 -13.84
C ASP A 56 6.60 -4.05 -14.37
N SER A 57 6.46 -5.10 -15.21
CA SER A 57 5.16 -5.54 -15.71
C SER A 57 4.43 -6.46 -14.73
N SER A 58 3.16 -6.16 -14.47
CA SER A 58 2.34 -6.90 -13.49
C SER A 58 1.95 -8.30 -13.97
N ASP A 59 1.84 -8.52 -15.27
CA ASP A 59 1.56 -9.85 -15.83
C ASP A 59 2.79 -10.79 -15.71
N LEU A 60 3.99 -10.28 -15.99
CA LEU A 60 5.22 -11.04 -15.78
C LEU A 60 5.46 -11.31 -14.28
N PHE A 61 5.17 -10.33 -13.43
CA PHE A 61 5.18 -10.54 -11.98
C PHE A 61 4.22 -11.67 -11.58
N ALA A 62 2.99 -11.66 -12.09
CA ALA A 62 2.00 -12.70 -11.79
C ALA A 62 2.45 -14.09 -12.29
N VAL A 63 3.09 -14.19 -13.46
CA VAL A 63 3.73 -15.43 -13.95
C VAL A 63 4.80 -15.89 -12.97
N GLY A 64 5.71 -15.00 -12.57
CA GLY A 64 6.79 -15.31 -11.62
C GLY A 64 6.25 -15.79 -10.28
N LEU A 65 5.24 -15.09 -9.75
CA LEU A 65 4.59 -15.42 -8.48
C LEU A 65 3.93 -16.81 -8.51
N CYS A 66 3.11 -17.07 -9.51
CA CYS A 66 2.42 -18.36 -9.65
C CYS A 66 3.41 -19.52 -9.84
N ALA A 67 4.40 -19.37 -10.72
CA ALA A 67 5.40 -20.39 -10.95
C ALA A 67 6.21 -20.71 -9.69
N ALA A 68 6.62 -19.69 -8.93
CA ALA A 68 7.41 -19.87 -7.71
C ALA A 68 6.57 -20.49 -6.57
N LEU A 69 5.30 -20.06 -6.41
CA LEU A 69 4.36 -20.65 -5.44
C LEU A 69 4.14 -22.15 -5.74
N LEU A 70 3.87 -22.50 -7.01
CA LEU A 70 3.68 -23.88 -7.45
C LEU A 70 4.96 -24.73 -7.38
N SER A 71 6.13 -24.08 -7.36
CA SER A 71 7.42 -24.76 -7.21
C SER A 71 7.87 -24.92 -5.76
N GLY A 72 7.06 -24.54 -4.78
CA GLY A 72 7.42 -24.59 -3.36
C GLY A 72 8.58 -23.66 -2.97
N LYS A 73 8.87 -22.62 -3.77
CA LYS A 73 9.98 -21.70 -3.51
C LYS A 73 9.57 -20.61 -2.51
N GLN A 74 10.54 -20.12 -1.75
CA GLN A 74 10.37 -18.91 -0.95
C GLN A 74 10.57 -17.69 -1.84
N ILE A 75 9.60 -16.80 -1.86
CA ILE A 75 9.56 -15.63 -2.72
C ILE A 75 9.89 -14.40 -1.87
N ILE A 76 10.95 -13.71 -2.24
CA ILE A 76 11.41 -12.49 -1.59
C ILE A 76 10.88 -11.30 -2.39
N LEU A 77 10.03 -10.50 -1.77
CA LEU A 77 9.48 -9.28 -2.34
C LEU A 77 10.16 -8.07 -1.69
N PRO A 78 11.06 -7.36 -2.40
CA PRO A 78 11.72 -6.17 -1.86
C PRO A 78 10.73 -5.00 -1.77
N ALA A 79 10.96 -4.06 -0.85
CA ALA A 79 10.17 -2.84 -0.76
C ALA A 79 10.28 -1.95 -2.02
N ASN A 80 11.40 -2.01 -2.71
CA ASN A 80 11.66 -1.39 -4.01
C ASN A 80 12.89 -2.05 -4.65
N THR A 81 13.19 -1.70 -5.91
CA THR A 81 14.32 -2.26 -6.67
C THR A 81 15.51 -1.32 -6.77
N GLN A 82 15.64 -0.34 -5.88
CA GLN A 82 16.80 0.55 -5.84
C GLN A 82 18.07 -0.24 -5.44
N PRO A 83 19.23 0.10 -6.02
CA PRO A 83 20.49 -0.63 -5.76
C PRO A 83 20.82 -0.76 -4.27
N GLY A 84 20.59 0.30 -3.48
CA GLY A 84 20.81 0.29 -2.03
C GLY A 84 19.95 -0.75 -1.31
N THR A 85 18.65 -0.77 -1.60
CA THR A 85 17.69 -1.74 -1.02
C THR A 85 18.07 -3.17 -1.40
N LEU A 86 18.42 -3.41 -2.66
CA LEU A 86 18.81 -4.75 -3.12
C LEU A 86 20.14 -5.21 -2.51
N SER A 87 21.08 -4.28 -2.28
CA SER A 87 22.35 -4.56 -1.61
C SER A 87 22.13 -5.01 -0.16
N GLU A 88 21.24 -4.34 0.58
CA GLU A 88 20.89 -4.72 1.96
C GLU A 88 20.25 -6.11 2.03
N LEU A 89 19.47 -6.48 1.01
CA LEU A 89 18.78 -7.77 0.95
C LEU A 89 19.60 -8.91 0.33
N THR A 90 20.86 -8.67 -0.06
CA THR A 90 21.67 -9.65 -0.81
C THR A 90 21.83 -11.00 -0.11
N GLN A 91 21.76 -11.06 1.22
CA GLN A 91 21.84 -12.29 2.01
C GLN A 91 20.49 -13.01 2.15
N GLU A 92 19.37 -12.36 1.77
CA GLU A 92 18.02 -12.89 1.93
C GLU A 92 17.56 -13.72 0.75
N PHE A 93 18.25 -13.64 -0.39
CA PHE A 93 17.89 -14.41 -1.59
C PHE A 93 19.11 -15.07 -2.25
N ASP A 94 18.87 -16.19 -2.90
CA ASP A 94 19.89 -16.98 -3.60
C ASP A 94 19.93 -16.65 -5.09
N ALA A 95 18.77 -16.35 -5.68
CA ALA A 95 18.57 -16.11 -7.11
C ALA A 95 17.44 -15.11 -7.38
N ILE A 96 17.31 -14.67 -8.62
CA ILE A 96 16.40 -13.61 -9.06
C ILE A 96 15.50 -14.11 -10.21
N VAL A 97 14.22 -13.74 -10.13
CA VAL A 97 13.26 -13.79 -11.24
C VAL A 97 12.81 -12.38 -11.52
N SER A 98 13.08 -11.85 -12.71
CA SER A 98 12.73 -10.46 -13.07
C SER A 98 12.71 -10.26 -14.59
N ASP A 99 12.07 -9.18 -15.04
CA ASP A 99 12.01 -8.77 -16.44
C ASP A 99 13.21 -7.91 -16.88
N ARG A 100 14.10 -7.58 -15.95
CA ARG A 100 15.35 -6.84 -16.21
C ARG A 100 16.43 -7.26 -15.21
N PRO A 101 17.72 -7.07 -15.53
CA PRO A 101 18.81 -7.37 -14.60
C PRO A 101 18.77 -6.42 -13.40
N LEU A 102 18.87 -6.98 -12.17
CA LEU A 102 18.78 -6.21 -10.93
C LEU A 102 20.08 -6.22 -10.12
N CYS A 103 20.77 -7.36 -10.04
CA CYS A 103 22.00 -7.51 -9.26
C CYS A 103 23.03 -8.33 -10.04
N GLU A 104 24.29 -7.93 -9.95
CA GLU A 104 25.41 -8.74 -10.49
C GLU A 104 25.74 -9.91 -9.56
N GLY A 105 26.29 -10.97 -10.13
CA GLY A 105 26.81 -12.12 -9.36
C GLY A 105 25.73 -13.07 -8.80
N LYS A 106 24.45 -12.83 -9.02
CA LYS A 106 23.34 -13.73 -8.67
C LYS A 106 22.83 -14.47 -9.92
N ILE A 107 22.31 -15.67 -9.71
CA ILE A 107 21.57 -16.38 -10.76
C ILE A 107 20.33 -15.57 -11.11
N TRP A 108 20.15 -15.32 -12.39
CA TRP A 108 19.00 -14.57 -12.90
C TRP A 108 18.23 -15.39 -13.92
N LEU A 109 16.94 -15.58 -13.66
CA LEU A 109 15.97 -16.09 -14.60
C LEU A 109 15.18 -14.92 -15.18
N GLU A 110 15.54 -14.54 -16.40
CA GLU A 110 14.82 -13.49 -17.12
C GLU A 110 13.40 -13.93 -17.46
N LEU A 111 12.44 -13.05 -17.17
CA LEU A 111 11.04 -13.14 -17.60
C LEU A 111 10.83 -12.28 -18.84
N LYS A 112 10.27 -12.87 -19.87
CA LYS A 112 9.86 -12.21 -21.12
C LYS A 112 8.49 -12.71 -21.54
N LYS A 113 7.75 -11.88 -22.26
CA LYS A 113 6.57 -12.33 -23.01
C LYS A 113 7.03 -13.12 -24.22
N GLU A 114 7.10 -14.44 -24.08
CA GLU A 114 7.45 -15.34 -25.16
C GLU A 114 6.19 -15.93 -25.80
N LEU A 115 5.81 -15.40 -26.96
CA LEU A 115 4.63 -15.86 -27.71
C LEU A 115 4.89 -17.16 -28.49
N SER A 116 6.15 -17.52 -28.67
CA SER A 116 6.58 -18.71 -29.46
C SER A 116 6.73 -19.98 -28.62
N LEU A 117 6.49 -19.94 -27.31
CA LEU A 117 6.56 -21.13 -26.47
C LEU A 117 5.51 -22.17 -26.91
N PRO A 118 5.86 -23.46 -26.92
CA PRO A 118 4.89 -24.50 -27.19
C PRO A 118 3.80 -24.49 -26.12
N HIS A 119 2.54 -24.57 -26.55
CA HIS A 119 1.40 -24.59 -25.64
C HIS A 119 1.58 -25.66 -24.56
N SER A 120 1.45 -25.27 -23.31
CA SER A 120 1.64 -26.14 -22.15
C SER A 120 0.47 -26.01 -21.17
N PRO A 121 0.07 -27.11 -20.50
CA PRO A 121 -0.99 -27.06 -19.51
C PRO A 121 -0.53 -26.29 -18.26
N TRP A 122 -1.47 -25.98 -17.39
CA TRP A 122 -1.17 -25.47 -16.05
C TRP A 122 -0.33 -26.48 -15.25
N PRO A 123 0.73 -26.04 -14.54
CA PRO A 123 1.55 -26.95 -13.74
C PRO A 123 0.71 -27.65 -12.67
N GLN A 124 0.92 -28.94 -12.52
CA GLN A 124 0.32 -29.73 -11.44
C GLN A 124 1.35 -29.92 -10.33
N MET A 125 0.95 -29.70 -9.10
CA MET A 125 1.78 -30.00 -7.94
C MET A 125 1.81 -31.51 -7.70
N ALA A 126 2.96 -32.06 -7.32
CA ALA A 126 3.03 -33.44 -6.90
C ALA A 126 2.28 -33.66 -5.57
N GLU A 127 1.78 -34.88 -5.36
CA GLU A 127 1.10 -35.24 -4.11
C GLU A 127 2.07 -35.13 -2.94
N GLY A 128 1.72 -34.30 -1.93
CA GLY A 128 2.58 -34.01 -0.78
C GLY A 128 3.44 -32.74 -0.88
N ASP A 129 3.52 -32.12 -2.06
CA ASP A 129 4.22 -30.84 -2.20
C ASP A 129 3.39 -29.71 -1.58
N GLY A 130 4.09 -28.77 -0.94
CA GLY A 130 3.51 -27.54 -0.38
C GLY A 130 3.71 -26.36 -1.32
N PHE A 131 2.77 -25.42 -1.31
CA PHE A 131 2.98 -24.13 -1.96
C PHE A 131 4.15 -23.38 -1.34
N GLY A 132 4.81 -22.58 -2.15
CA GLY A 132 5.81 -21.62 -1.68
C GLY A 132 5.21 -20.57 -0.73
N GLU A 133 6.08 -19.79 -0.12
CA GLU A 133 5.70 -18.73 0.80
C GLU A 133 6.31 -17.39 0.37
N LEU A 134 5.70 -16.28 0.82
CA LEU A 134 6.19 -14.94 0.54
C LEU A 134 6.88 -14.36 1.76
N LEU A 135 7.97 -13.66 1.53
CA LEU A 135 8.65 -12.83 2.49
C LEU A 135 8.67 -11.39 1.94
N LEU A 136 7.78 -10.55 2.47
CA LEU A 136 7.67 -9.15 2.06
C LEU A 136 8.58 -8.30 2.94
N PHE A 137 9.44 -7.52 2.31
CA PHE A 137 10.28 -6.55 3.02
C PHE A 137 9.61 -5.18 3.01
N THR A 138 9.51 -4.59 4.18
CA THR A 138 8.98 -3.22 4.37
C THR A 138 10.08 -2.32 4.90
N SER A 139 10.00 -1.02 4.59
CA SER A 139 10.84 -0.02 5.25
C SER A 139 10.42 0.06 6.71
N GLY A 140 11.18 -0.60 7.60
CA GLY A 140 10.92 -0.54 9.04
C GLY A 140 11.00 0.89 9.58
N SER A 141 10.24 1.20 10.64
CA SER A 141 10.32 2.50 11.33
C SER A 141 11.70 2.79 11.94
N SER A 142 12.54 1.77 12.09
CA SER A 142 13.93 1.85 12.56
C SER A 142 14.97 2.04 11.45
N GLY A 143 14.54 2.14 10.17
CA GLY A 143 15.42 2.23 9.01
C GLY A 143 16.00 0.90 8.51
N GLN A 144 15.83 -0.20 9.26
CA GLN A 144 16.23 -1.53 8.81
C GLN A 144 15.05 -2.23 8.12
N PRO A 145 15.28 -2.96 7.00
CA PRO A 145 14.24 -3.73 6.35
C PRO A 145 13.62 -4.74 7.32
N LYS A 146 12.29 -4.71 7.45
CA LYS A 146 11.55 -5.68 8.25
C LYS A 146 10.91 -6.70 7.33
N ALA A 147 11.20 -7.98 7.58
CA ALA A 147 10.60 -9.10 6.85
C ALA A 147 9.24 -9.49 7.45
N VAL A 148 8.23 -9.63 6.61
CA VAL A 148 6.90 -10.13 6.98
C VAL A 148 6.59 -11.35 6.15
N ARG A 149 6.42 -12.49 6.82
CA ARG A 149 6.09 -13.77 6.16
C ARG A 149 4.60 -13.87 5.90
N LYS A 150 4.24 -14.32 4.69
CA LYS A 150 2.86 -14.64 4.32
C LYS A 150 2.82 -16.02 3.64
N ARG A 151 2.03 -16.91 4.20
CA ARG A 151 1.72 -18.21 3.62
C ARG A 151 0.47 -18.12 2.76
N LEU A 152 0.32 -19.04 1.81
CA LEU A 152 -0.84 -19.06 0.92
C LEU A 152 -2.17 -19.04 1.69
N GLN A 153 -2.28 -19.75 2.82
CA GLN A 153 -3.51 -19.79 3.64
C GLN A 153 -3.95 -18.40 4.12
N GLN A 154 -2.99 -17.55 4.50
CA GLN A 154 -3.27 -16.19 4.97
C GLN A 154 -3.74 -15.30 3.81
N LEU A 155 -3.07 -15.40 2.65
CA LEU A 155 -3.43 -14.66 1.44
C LEU A 155 -4.79 -15.11 0.88
N ASP A 156 -5.05 -16.41 0.90
CA ASP A 156 -6.33 -16.98 0.46
C ASP A 156 -7.49 -16.56 1.37
N ALA A 157 -7.28 -16.56 2.68
CA ALA A 157 -8.27 -16.06 3.63
C ALA A 157 -8.62 -14.59 3.35
N GLU A 158 -7.60 -13.74 3.10
CA GLU A 158 -7.82 -12.33 2.83
C GLU A 158 -8.51 -12.10 1.48
N VAL A 159 -8.07 -12.77 0.41
CA VAL A 159 -8.71 -12.71 -0.91
C VAL A 159 -10.17 -13.18 -0.85
N SER A 160 -10.45 -14.25 -0.10
CA SER A 160 -11.82 -14.76 0.07
C SER A 160 -12.73 -13.76 0.80
N VAL A 161 -12.20 -13.05 1.80
CA VAL A 161 -12.96 -11.99 2.50
C VAL A 161 -13.20 -10.78 1.62
N LEU A 162 -12.22 -10.35 0.82
CA LEU A 162 -12.39 -9.28 -0.15
C LEU A 162 -13.49 -9.60 -1.16
N GLU A 163 -13.49 -10.83 -1.70
CA GLU A 163 -14.54 -11.28 -2.62
C GLU A 163 -15.92 -11.31 -1.94
N GLN A 164 -16.03 -11.89 -0.75
CA GLN A 164 -17.30 -11.93 -0.01
C GLN A 164 -17.85 -10.53 0.31
N THR A 165 -16.95 -9.58 0.61
CA THR A 165 -17.34 -8.22 1.01
C THR A 165 -17.77 -7.38 -0.20
N PHE A 166 -17.08 -7.50 -1.33
CA PHE A 166 -17.20 -6.53 -2.42
C PHE A 166 -17.73 -7.09 -3.74
N ALA A 167 -17.79 -8.42 -3.94
CA ALA A 167 -18.16 -9.02 -5.23
C ALA A 167 -19.53 -8.55 -5.77
N ALA A 168 -20.50 -8.35 -4.88
CA ALA A 168 -21.82 -7.87 -5.27
C ALA A 168 -21.79 -6.49 -5.96
N HIS A 169 -20.75 -5.71 -5.74
CA HIS A 169 -20.53 -4.39 -6.33
C HIS A 169 -19.50 -4.41 -7.48
N LEU A 170 -18.94 -5.58 -7.78
CA LEU A 170 -17.96 -5.80 -8.83
C LEU A 170 -18.42 -6.91 -9.77
N PRO A 171 -19.42 -6.65 -10.62
CA PRO A 171 -19.71 -7.56 -11.71
C PRO A 171 -18.47 -7.69 -12.61
N HIS A 172 -18.51 -8.38 -13.70
CA HIS A 172 -17.39 -8.51 -14.62
C HIS A 172 -16.71 -7.16 -14.89
N CYS A 173 -15.62 -6.87 -14.19
CA CYS A 173 -14.90 -5.61 -14.28
C CYS A 173 -13.41 -5.83 -14.58
N SER A 174 -12.80 -4.85 -15.21
CA SER A 174 -11.34 -4.76 -15.36
C SER A 174 -10.73 -4.04 -14.16
N VAL A 175 -9.55 -4.47 -13.73
CA VAL A 175 -8.83 -3.87 -12.60
C VAL A 175 -7.69 -2.99 -13.11
N ILE A 176 -7.66 -1.75 -12.66
CA ILE A 176 -6.61 -0.78 -12.98
C ILE A 176 -6.00 -0.26 -11.68
N ALA A 177 -4.69 -0.08 -11.64
CA ALA A 177 -4.02 0.35 -10.44
C ALA A 177 -3.02 1.48 -10.69
N THR A 178 -3.01 2.44 -9.76
CA THR A 178 -1.98 3.47 -9.62
C THR A 178 -0.93 3.09 -8.56
N VAL A 179 -1.06 1.89 -7.97
CA VAL A 179 -0.16 1.37 -6.93
C VAL A 179 0.60 0.15 -7.43
N SER A 180 1.84 0.02 -6.96
CA SER A 180 2.72 -1.09 -7.33
C SER A 180 2.23 -2.42 -6.74
N HIS A 181 2.33 -3.48 -7.51
CA HIS A 181 2.09 -4.87 -7.10
C HIS A 181 3.18 -5.43 -6.17
N GLN A 182 4.30 -4.73 -5.99
CA GLN A 182 5.39 -5.14 -5.08
C GLN A 182 5.01 -5.04 -3.59
N HIS A 183 3.95 -4.29 -3.25
CA HIS A 183 3.49 -4.12 -1.88
C HIS A 183 2.23 -4.93 -1.61
N ILE A 184 2.02 -5.31 -0.35
CA ILE A 184 0.90 -6.18 0.03
C ILE A 184 -0.47 -5.70 -0.49
N TYR A 185 -0.73 -4.38 -0.46
CA TYR A 185 -1.98 -3.83 -0.96
C TYR A 185 -2.13 -4.04 -2.47
N GLY A 186 -1.13 -3.67 -3.27
CA GLY A 186 -1.16 -3.92 -4.71
C GLY A 186 -1.08 -5.41 -5.06
N LEU A 187 -0.32 -6.20 -4.31
CA LEU A 187 -0.28 -7.65 -4.47
C LEU A 187 -1.67 -8.28 -4.33
N LEU A 188 -2.40 -7.90 -3.29
CA LEU A 188 -3.75 -8.42 -3.05
C LEU A 188 -4.76 -7.88 -4.06
N PHE A 189 -4.86 -6.56 -4.21
CA PHE A 189 -5.95 -5.91 -4.94
C PHE A 189 -5.74 -5.86 -6.46
N LYS A 190 -4.48 -5.83 -6.94
CA LYS A 190 -4.16 -5.79 -8.38
C LYS A 190 -3.86 -7.17 -8.96
N ILE A 191 -3.34 -8.12 -8.17
CA ILE A 191 -2.88 -9.42 -8.66
C ILE A 191 -3.72 -10.58 -8.10
N LEU A 192 -3.60 -10.88 -6.81
CA LEU A 192 -4.13 -12.13 -6.25
C LEU A 192 -5.66 -12.20 -6.28
N TRP A 193 -6.34 -11.15 -5.86
CA TRP A 193 -7.80 -11.11 -5.89
C TRP A 193 -8.37 -11.10 -7.32
N PRO A 194 -7.87 -10.27 -8.26
CA PRO A 194 -8.29 -10.34 -9.66
C PRO A 194 -8.09 -11.71 -10.29
N LEU A 195 -6.94 -12.34 -10.11
CA LEU A 195 -6.68 -13.68 -10.62
C LEU A 195 -7.67 -14.69 -10.06
N ALA A 196 -7.82 -14.76 -8.74
CA ALA A 196 -8.71 -15.69 -8.06
C ALA A 196 -10.19 -15.50 -8.44
N ALA A 197 -10.60 -14.25 -8.70
CA ALA A 197 -11.97 -13.89 -9.07
C ALA A 197 -12.20 -13.78 -10.59
N SER A 198 -11.24 -14.21 -11.40
CA SER A 198 -11.30 -14.20 -12.88
C SER A 198 -11.58 -12.79 -13.46
N ARG A 199 -11.00 -11.75 -12.86
CA ARG A 199 -11.06 -10.37 -13.34
C ARG A 199 -9.76 -10.00 -14.04
N PRO A 200 -9.80 -9.50 -15.30
CA PRO A 200 -8.58 -9.07 -15.97
C PRO A 200 -8.02 -7.79 -15.34
N PHE A 201 -6.70 -7.64 -15.38
CA PHE A 201 -6.03 -6.44 -14.86
C PHE A 201 -5.11 -5.80 -15.90
N LEU A 202 -4.94 -4.48 -15.79
CA LEU A 202 -3.96 -3.74 -16.58
C LEU A 202 -2.55 -4.13 -16.11
N SER A 203 -1.70 -4.60 -17.05
CA SER A 203 -0.33 -5.01 -16.72
C SER A 203 0.57 -3.83 -16.35
N ASP A 204 0.29 -2.65 -16.90
CA ASP A 204 1.05 -1.45 -16.63
C ASP A 204 0.64 -0.78 -15.32
N LEU A 205 1.54 0.04 -14.77
CA LEU A 205 1.21 0.95 -13.68
C LEU A 205 0.68 2.26 -14.27
N VAL A 206 -0.46 2.74 -13.76
CA VAL A 206 -1.00 4.04 -14.13
C VAL A 206 -0.36 5.11 -13.24
N GLU A 207 0.54 5.91 -13.81
CA GLU A 207 1.28 6.92 -13.07
C GLU A 207 0.64 8.32 -13.20
N TYR A 208 -0.04 8.59 -14.32
CA TYR A 208 -0.55 9.90 -14.67
C TYR A 208 -2.09 9.94 -14.67
N PRO A 209 -2.69 11.03 -14.18
CA PRO A 209 -4.15 11.20 -14.17
C PRO A 209 -4.79 11.13 -15.56
N GLU A 210 -4.09 11.59 -16.60
CA GLU A 210 -4.57 11.56 -17.99
C GLU A 210 -4.71 10.12 -18.49
N THR A 211 -3.74 9.26 -18.15
CA THR A 211 -3.80 7.83 -18.48
C THR A 211 -4.96 7.15 -17.75
N LEU A 212 -5.22 7.53 -16.49
CA LEU A 212 -6.36 7.04 -15.74
C LEU A 212 -7.69 7.46 -16.39
N SER A 213 -7.80 8.72 -16.81
CA SER A 213 -8.98 9.25 -17.51
C SER A 213 -9.23 8.51 -18.83
N TYR A 214 -8.17 8.20 -19.57
CA TYR A 214 -8.25 7.41 -20.80
C TYR A 214 -8.85 6.02 -20.55
N TYR A 215 -8.32 5.28 -19.58
CA TYR A 215 -8.85 3.95 -19.28
C TYR A 215 -10.28 4.00 -18.71
N THR A 216 -10.59 5.01 -17.90
CA THR A 216 -11.94 5.18 -17.37
C THR A 216 -12.97 5.42 -18.48
N ALA A 217 -12.55 6.11 -19.54
CA ALA A 217 -13.41 6.33 -20.72
C ALA A 217 -13.60 5.05 -21.56
N LEU A 218 -12.61 4.15 -21.57
CA LEU A 218 -12.66 2.92 -22.38
C LEU A 218 -13.46 1.78 -21.72
N PHE A 219 -13.42 1.67 -20.39
CA PHE A 219 -13.97 0.52 -19.70
C PHE A 219 -15.25 0.89 -18.93
N PRO A 220 -16.42 0.35 -19.33
CA PRO A 220 -17.68 0.64 -18.64
C PRO A 220 -17.74 0.09 -17.22
N ASN A 221 -16.97 -0.97 -16.95
CA ASN A 221 -16.89 -1.60 -15.63
C ASN A 221 -15.43 -1.66 -15.20
N LEU A 222 -15.06 -0.78 -14.30
CA LEU A 222 -13.69 -0.61 -13.83
C LEU A 222 -13.64 -0.69 -12.31
N CYS A 223 -12.65 -1.42 -11.78
CA CYS A 223 -12.23 -1.35 -10.39
C CYS A 223 -10.89 -0.60 -10.33
N LEU A 224 -10.88 0.56 -9.67
CA LEU A 224 -9.68 1.38 -9.51
C LEU A 224 -9.03 1.10 -8.16
N ILE A 225 -7.75 0.71 -8.19
CA ILE A 225 -6.91 0.51 -7.01
C ILE A 225 -5.91 1.66 -6.93
N SER A 226 -6.04 2.50 -5.91
CA SER A 226 -5.28 3.75 -5.82
C SER A 226 -4.76 4.02 -4.40
N SER A 227 -4.09 5.14 -4.23
CA SER A 227 -3.57 5.61 -2.95
C SER A 227 -4.05 7.04 -2.66
N PRO A 228 -4.01 7.48 -1.39
CA PRO A 228 -4.37 8.86 -1.04
C PRO A 228 -3.58 9.90 -1.84
N ALA A 229 -2.29 9.66 -2.06
CA ALA A 229 -1.42 10.59 -2.82
C ALA A 229 -1.86 10.74 -4.29
N GLN A 230 -2.35 9.68 -4.91
CA GLN A 230 -2.84 9.73 -6.29
C GLN A 230 -4.26 10.31 -6.36
N LEU A 231 -5.15 9.90 -5.45
CA LEU A 231 -6.54 10.36 -5.44
C LEU A 231 -6.67 11.85 -5.10
N SER A 232 -5.79 12.41 -4.27
CA SER A 232 -5.78 13.85 -3.96
C SER A 232 -5.39 14.74 -5.14
N ARG A 233 -4.73 14.21 -6.17
CA ARG A 233 -4.35 14.93 -7.39
C ARG A 233 -5.41 14.91 -8.48
N LEU A 234 -6.36 13.97 -8.41
CA LEU A 234 -7.38 13.79 -9.46
C LEU A 234 -8.27 15.02 -9.69
N PRO A 235 -8.74 15.74 -8.65
CA PRO A 235 -9.60 16.91 -8.84
C PRO A 235 -8.99 18.01 -9.68
N ASP A 236 -7.68 18.19 -9.62
CA ASP A 236 -6.96 19.23 -10.36
C ASP A 236 -6.69 18.83 -11.82
N ALA A 237 -6.57 17.51 -12.08
CA ALA A 237 -6.24 16.97 -13.39
C ALA A 237 -7.46 16.66 -14.26
N VAL A 238 -8.61 16.42 -13.65
CA VAL A 238 -9.86 16.00 -14.31
C VAL A 238 -10.84 17.18 -14.39
N GLU A 239 -10.35 18.39 -14.66
CA GLU A 239 -11.23 19.53 -14.88
C GLU A 239 -12.20 19.26 -16.05
N HIS A 240 -13.46 19.00 -15.70
CA HIS A 240 -14.68 19.19 -16.51
C HIS A 240 -14.94 18.29 -17.72
N GLU A 241 -14.13 17.31 -18.04
CA GLU A 241 -14.58 16.30 -18.99
C GLU A 241 -15.60 15.39 -18.30
N ARG A 242 -16.83 15.39 -18.78
CA ARG A 242 -17.83 14.41 -18.34
C ARG A 242 -17.27 13.02 -18.62
N GLN A 243 -16.86 12.32 -17.57
CA GLN A 243 -16.44 10.93 -17.68
C GLN A 243 -17.57 10.13 -18.32
N LEU A 244 -17.29 9.45 -19.44
CA LEU A 244 -18.26 8.59 -20.12
C LEU A 244 -18.71 7.43 -19.22
N HIS A 245 -17.77 6.96 -18.39
CA HIS A 245 -18.00 5.88 -17.43
C HIS A 245 -17.39 6.24 -16.09
N THR A 246 -17.94 5.70 -15.02
CA THR A 246 -17.40 5.83 -13.66
C THR A 246 -16.93 4.48 -13.16
N PRO A 247 -15.84 4.40 -12.40
CA PRO A 247 -15.40 3.15 -11.79
C PRO A 247 -16.52 2.54 -10.93
N SER A 248 -16.72 1.23 -11.03
CA SER A 248 -17.68 0.48 -10.20
C SER A 248 -17.31 0.57 -8.73
N LEU A 249 -16.02 0.42 -8.42
CA LEU A 249 -15.45 0.68 -7.11
C LEU A 249 -14.09 1.38 -7.25
N ILE A 250 -13.77 2.21 -6.26
CA ILE A 250 -12.47 2.85 -6.09
C ILE A 250 -11.96 2.49 -4.71
N PHE A 251 -10.77 1.90 -4.63
CA PHE A 251 -10.11 1.57 -3.38
C PHE A 251 -8.94 2.52 -3.10
N SER A 252 -8.73 2.83 -1.84
CA SER A 252 -7.61 3.62 -1.33
C SER A 252 -6.99 2.94 -0.12
N SER A 253 -5.68 2.81 -0.08
CA SER A 253 -4.94 2.30 1.08
C SER A 253 -3.50 2.82 1.09
N GLY A 254 -2.74 2.46 2.13
CA GLY A 254 -1.34 2.87 2.30
C GLY A 254 -1.15 4.14 3.11
N GLY A 255 -2.19 4.91 3.36
CA GLY A 255 -2.19 6.12 4.16
C GLY A 255 -3.59 6.65 4.39
N PRO A 256 -3.76 7.69 5.22
CA PRO A 256 -5.06 8.34 5.43
C PRO A 256 -5.45 9.16 4.19
N LEU A 257 -6.69 9.02 3.75
CA LEU A 257 -7.28 9.89 2.73
C LEU A 257 -7.99 11.07 3.43
N SER A 258 -7.73 12.30 2.99
CA SER A 258 -8.46 13.45 3.55
C SER A 258 -9.93 13.45 3.09
N LEU A 259 -10.81 14.00 3.91
CA LEU A 259 -12.23 14.15 3.56
C LEU A 259 -12.41 14.96 2.27
N GLU A 260 -11.62 16.00 2.09
CA GLU A 260 -11.63 16.85 0.90
C GLU A 260 -11.27 16.04 -0.36
N ALA A 261 -10.20 15.23 -0.30
CA ALA A 261 -9.80 14.35 -1.40
C ALA A 261 -10.87 13.30 -1.69
N ALA A 262 -11.44 12.66 -0.66
CA ALA A 262 -12.53 11.70 -0.83
C ALA A 262 -13.75 12.31 -1.53
N GLN A 263 -14.14 13.53 -1.14
CA GLN A 263 -15.21 14.28 -1.78
C GLN A 263 -14.84 14.77 -3.19
N GLY A 264 -13.55 15.10 -3.42
CA GLY A 264 -13.02 15.39 -4.75
C GLY A 264 -13.21 14.21 -5.70
N VAL A 265 -12.80 13.02 -5.27
CA VAL A 265 -13.02 11.77 -6.02
C VAL A 265 -14.50 11.54 -6.32
N LYS A 266 -15.39 11.78 -5.34
CA LYS A 266 -16.84 11.69 -5.56
C LYS A 266 -17.34 12.69 -6.61
N ARG A 267 -16.81 13.91 -6.65
CA ARG A 267 -17.17 14.87 -7.71
C ARG A 267 -16.72 14.40 -9.09
N CYS A 268 -15.52 13.81 -9.19
CA CYS A 268 -14.97 13.32 -10.46
C CYS A 268 -15.68 12.04 -10.95
N TYR A 269 -15.89 11.08 -10.06
CA TYR A 269 -16.33 9.72 -10.42
C TYR A 269 -17.71 9.32 -9.87
N GLY A 270 -18.44 10.21 -9.23
CA GLY A 270 -19.78 9.95 -8.73
C GLY A 270 -19.87 9.11 -7.44
N SER A 271 -18.79 8.48 -6.99
CA SER A 271 -18.76 7.64 -5.80
C SER A 271 -17.59 7.95 -4.87
N LEU A 272 -17.81 7.79 -3.56
CA LEU A 272 -16.74 7.87 -2.57
C LEU A 272 -15.82 6.65 -2.68
N PRO A 273 -14.50 6.83 -2.56
CA PRO A 273 -13.58 5.69 -2.48
C PRO A 273 -13.81 4.88 -1.20
N ILE A 274 -13.49 3.60 -1.28
CA ILE A 274 -13.41 2.70 -0.13
C ILE A 274 -11.98 2.77 0.38
N GLU A 275 -11.80 3.32 1.57
CA GLU A 275 -10.55 3.23 2.28
C GLU A 275 -10.41 1.83 2.91
N VAL A 276 -9.22 1.24 2.80
CA VAL A 276 -8.87 -0.02 3.46
C VAL A 276 -7.75 0.26 4.47
N TYR A 277 -8.03 -0.04 5.74
CA TYR A 277 -7.09 0.09 6.85
C TYR A 277 -6.45 -1.26 7.14
N GLY A 278 -5.13 -1.26 7.30
CA GLY A 278 -4.33 -2.43 7.60
C GLY A 278 -2.83 -2.17 7.42
N SER A 279 -2.05 -3.21 7.58
CA SER A 279 -0.59 -3.19 7.39
C SER A 279 -0.12 -4.47 6.70
N THR A 280 1.16 -4.54 6.35
CA THR A 280 1.74 -5.78 5.78
C THR A 280 1.64 -6.93 6.79
N GLU A 281 1.80 -6.66 8.07
CA GLU A 281 1.72 -7.64 9.15
C GLU A 281 0.31 -8.18 9.33
N THR A 282 -0.67 -7.28 9.41
CA THR A 282 -2.06 -7.61 9.78
C THR A 282 -2.94 -8.02 8.60
N GLY A 283 -2.56 -7.65 7.36
CA GLY A 283 -3.51 -7.60 6.26
C GLY A 283 -4.56 -6.50 6.49
N GLY A 284 -5.65 -6.53 5.74
CA GLY A 284 -6.76 -5.59 5.88
C GLY A 284 -7.56 -5.85 7.15
N ILE A 285 -7.64 -4.85 8.02
CA ILE A 285 -8.40 -4.92 9.29
C ILE A 285 -9.83 -4.45 9.09
N GLY A 286 -10.02 -3.35 8.34
CA GLY A 286 -11.33 -2.77 8.15
C GLY A 286 -11.37 -1.82 6.95
N TYR A 287 -12.56 -1.35 6.64
CA TYR A 287 -12.82 -0.45 5.51
C TYR A 287 -13.86 0.60 5.89
N ARG A 288 -13.88 1.69 5.13
CA ARG A 288 -14.93 2.72 5.23
C ARG A 288 -15.11 3.47 3.92
N ARG A 289 -16.24 4.16 3.78
CA ARG A 289 -16.47 5.24 2.80
C ARG A 289 -16.64 6.53 3.59
N GLN A 290 -15.65 7.39 3.56
CA GLN A 290 -15.60 8.59 4.39
C GLN A 290 -16.63 9.62 3.91
N GLN A 291 -17.71 9.78 4.66
CA GLN A 291 -18.74 10.81 4.42
C GLN A 291 -18.51 12.08 5.25
N SER A 292 -17.92 11.91 6.43
CA SER A 292 -17.54 12.96 7.38
C SER A 292 -16.24 12.59 8.08
N SER A 293 -15.65 13.52 8.82
CA SER A 293 -14.46 13.27 9.66
C SER A 293 -14.66 12.14 10.67
N ASP A 294 -15.88 11.95 11.14
CA ASP A 294 -16.25 11.00 12.20
C ASP A 294 -16.77 9.66 11.65
N THR A 295 -16.73 9.46 10.33
CA THR A 295 -17.16 8.19 9.73
C THR A 295 -16.34 7.03 10.30
N PRO A 296 -16.97 6.07 11.01
CA PRO A 296 -16.26 4.94 11.59
C PRO A 296 -15.75 3.97 10.51
N TRP A 297 -14.76 3.18 10.90
CA TRP A 297 -14.31 2.02 10.15
C TRP A 297 -15.19 0.83 10.48
N GLN A 298 -15.48 -0.01 9.49
CA GLN A 298 -16.10 -1.31 9.65
C GLN A 298 -15.05 -2.40 9.55
N ALA A 299 -14.89 -3.21 10.57
CA ALA A 299 -13.99 -4.36 10.53
C ALA A 299 -14.45 -5.39 9.49
N PHE A 300 -13.50 -6.03 8.81
CA PHE A 300 -13.81 -7.21 8.00
C PHE A 300 -14.34 -8.35 8.88
N ALA A 301 -15.21 -9.17 8.33
CA ALA A 301 -15.95 -10.19 9.09
C ALA A 301 -15.11 -11.11 10.01
N PRO A 302 -13.90 -11.58 9.60
CA PRO A 302 -13.12 -12.49 10.47
C PRO A 302 -12.26 -11.77 11.52
N MET A 303 -12.34 -10.43 11.64
CA MET A 303 -11.52 -9.66 12.58
C MET A 303 -12.16 -9.63 13.97
N GLU A 304 -11.41 -10.10 14.97
CA GLU A 304 -11.74 -9.91 16.38
C GLU A 304 -10.93 -8.75 16.93
N LEU A 305 -11.60 -7.67 17.31
CA LEU A 305 -10.98 -6.43 17.79
C LEU A 305 -11.21 -6.26 19.28
N SER A 306 -10.16 -5.89 20.00
CA SER A 306 -10.22 -5.47 21.41
C SER A 306 -9.15 -4.40 21.67
N ASN A 307 -9.16 -3.79 22.85
CA ASN A 307 -8.16 -2.80 23.25
C ASN A 307 -7.37 -3.30 24.44
N ASP A 308 -6.10 -2.89 24.55
CA ASP A 308 -5.34 -2.97 25.80
C ASP A 308 -5.62 -1.77 26.73
N SER A 309 -4.92 -1.72 27.86
CA SER A 309 -5.03 -0.64 28.85
C SER A 309 -4.65 0.74 28.33
N ASP A 310 -3.82 0.82 27.28
CA ASP A 310 -3.37 2.06 26.66
C ASP A 310 -4.29 2.49 25.52
N GLY A 311 -5.28 1.68 25.17
CA GLY A 311 -6.19 1.87 24.04
C GLY A 311 -5.62 1.39 22.71
N ALA A 312 -4.51 0.64 22.71
CA ALA A 312 -3.96 0.04 21.51
C ALA A 312 -4.89 -1.04 20.97
N LEU A 313 -5.03 -1.09 19.65
CA LEU A 313 -5.79 -2.14 19.00
C LEU A 313 -5.11 -3.49 19.17
N LEU A 314 -5.84 -4.43 19.74
CA LEU A 314 -5.50 -5.83 19.79
C LEU A 314 -6.34 -6.58 18.76
N LEU A 315 -5.66 -7.26 17.83
CA LEU A 315 -6.26 -7.93 16.68
C LEU A 315 -6.04 -9.44 16.76
N ARG A 316 -7.11 -10.23 16.55
CA ARG A 316 -7.03 -11.62 16.12
C ARG A 316 -7.58 -11.75 14.72
N SER A 317 -6.84 -12.44 13.86
CA SER A 317 -7.14 -12.51 12.43
C SER A 317 -6.56 -13.77 11.80
N PRO A 318 -7.24 -14.40 10.84
CA PRO A 318 -6.69 -15.51 10.06
C PRO A 318 -5.54 -15.09 9.14
N TYR A 319 -5.24 -13.79 9.03
CA TYR A 319 -4.14 -13.26 8.22
C TYR A 319 -2.82 -13.17 8.97
N LEU A 320 -2.83 -13.42 10.30
CA LEU A 320 -1.64 -13.44 11.15
C LEU A 320 -0.91 -14.79 11.03
N GLU A 321 0.40 -14.79 11.27
CA GLU A 321 1.22 -16.01 11.21
C GLU A 321 0.79 -17.03 12.28
N ASP A 322 0.48 -16.51 13.46
CA ASP A 322 0.00 -17.31 14.60
C ASP A 322 -1.46 -16.97 14.89
N ASN A 323 -2.22 -17.94 15.41
CA ASN A 323 -3.59 -17.69 15.92
C ASN A 323 -3.60 -16.83 17.20
N GLY A 324 -2.49 -16.15 17.47
CA GLY A 324 -2.30 -15.27 18.60
C GLY A 324 -2.99 -13.92 18.43
N GLN A 325 -2.81 -13.08 19.44
CA GLN A 325 -3.27 -11.71 19.43
C GLN A 325 -2.11 -10.79 19.02
N TYR A 326 -2.34 -9.97 17.97
CA TYR A 326 -1.38 -8.99 17.50
C TYR A 326 -1.73 -7.61 18.09
N ARG A 327 -0.76 -6.97 18.74
CA ARG A 327 -0.88 -5.62 19.25
C ARG A 327 -0.45 -4.63 18.17
N CYS A 328 -1.39 -3.82 17.68
CA CYS A 328 -1.09 -2.72 16.77
C CYS A 328 -0.58 -1.51 17.55
N GLU A 329 0.18 -0.65 16.86
CA GLU A 329 0.59 0.64 17.41
C GLU A 329 -0.48 1.75 17.23
N ASP A 330 -1.64 1.38 16.71
CA ASP A 330 -2.76 2.31 16.52
C ASP A 330 -3.68 2.28 17.72
N LYS A 331 -4.00 3.48 18.23
CA LYS A 331 -5.00 3.67 19.26
C LYS A 331 -6.38 3.73 18.62
N VAL A 332 -7.32 2.95 19.15
CA VAL A 332 -8.67 2.88 18.61
C VAL A 332 -9.73 3.02 19.70
N ARG A 333 -10.90 3.53 19.31
CA ARG A 333 -12.11 3.50 20.11
C ARG A 333 -13.12 2.57 19.44
N LEU A 334 -13.45 1.48 20.11
CA LEU A 334 -14.43 0.50 19.64
C LEU A 334 -15.85 1.04 19.87
N LEU A 335 -16.73 0.89 18.89
CA LEU A 335 -18.12 1.37 18.91
C LEU A 335 -19.16 0.24 19.03
N GLY A 336 -18.73 -1.02 18.95
CA GLY A 336 -19.60 -2.19 18.85
C GLY A 336 -19.88 -2.60 17.41
N GLU A 337 -20.46 -3.79 17.21
CA GLU A 337 -20.83 -4.34 15.89
C GLU A 337 -19.70 -4.32 14.84
N GLY A 338 -18.44 -4.47 15.30
CA GLY A 338 -17.25 -4.40 14.43
C GLY A 338 -16.87 -3.00 13.96
N GLN A 339 -17.52 -1.96 14.50
CA GLN A 339 -17.17 -0.58 14.18
C GLN A 339 -16.11 0.00 15.13
N PHE A 340 -15.22 0.83 14.59
CA PHE A 340 -14.18 1.49 15.36
C PHE A 340 -13.76 2.83 14.76
N CYS A 341 -13.17 3.69 15.57
CA CYS A 341 -12.52 4.93 15.15
C CYS A 341 -11.02 4.84 15.44
N LEU A 342 -10.20 5.31 14.50
CA LEU A 342 -8.76 5.50 14.73
C LEU A 342 -8.55 6.82 15.49
N GLU A 343 -7.84 6.77 16.62
CA GLU A 343 -7.55 7.93 17.46
C GLU A 343 -6.08 8.39 17.36
N GLY A 344 -5.29 7.72 16.51
CA GLY A 344 -3.89 8.02 16.25
C GLY A 344 -2.97 6.87 16.57
N ARG A 345 -1.65 7.13 16.56
CA ARG A 345 -0.62 6.11 16.81
C ARG A 345 0.04 6.30 18.17
N LEU A 346 0.23 5.20 18.88
CA LEU A 346 0.86 5.18 20.20
C LEU A 346 2.37 5.37 20.13
N ASP A 347 3.02 4.96 19.05
CA ASP A 347 4.44 5.20 18.81
C ASP A 347 4.76 6.67 18.52
N ARG A 348 3.74 7.51 18.35
CA ARG A 348 3.83 8.96 18.19
C ARG A 348 3.41 9.75 19.44
N ILE A 349 3.34 9.10 20.59
CA ILE A 349 3.24 9.74 21.88
C ILE A 349 4.65 9.88 22.45
N VAL A 350 5.10 11.10 22.63
CA VAL A 350 6.43 11.41 23.17
C VAL A 350 6.31 12.05 24.55
N LYS A 351 7.39 11.98 25.33
CA LYS A 351 7.52 12.73 26.59
C LYS A 351 8.43 13.92 26.38
N ILE A 352 7.92 15.11 26.60
CA ILE A 352 8.69 16.36 26.61
C ILE A 352 8.57 16.96 27.99
N GLU A 353 9.69 17.12 28.71
CA GLU A 353 9.73 17.67 30.07
C GLU A 353 8.64 17.05 30.98
N GLU A 354 8.61 15.71 31.04
CA GLU A 354 7.70 14.89 31.87
C GLU A 354 6.23 14.84 31.37
N LYS A 355 5.87 15.61 30.31
CA LYS A 355 4.52 15.64 29.76
C LYS A 355 4.35 14.70 28.59
N ARG A 356 3.31 13.88 28.61
CA ARG A 356 2.91 13.05 27.46
C ARG A 356 2.27 13.93 26.39
N LEU A 357 2.78 13.86 25.18
CA LEU A 357 2.37 14.66 24.04
C LEU A 357 2.08 13.76 22.86
N SER A 358 0.89 13.87 22.28
CA SER A 358 0.57 13.25 20.99
C SER A 358 1.04 14.17 19.86
N LEU A 359 2.04 13.68 19.09
CA LEU A 359 2.50 14.40 17.90
C LEU A 359 1.38 14.51 16.86
N VAL A 360 0.55 13.47 16.73
CA VAL A 360 -0.57 13.42 15.79
C VAL A 360 -1.61 14.51 16.11
N GLN A 361 -1.96 14.71 17.38
CA GLN A 361 -2.88 15.79 17.78
C GLN A 361 -2.31 17.17 17.46
N MET A 362 -1.01 17.37 17.71
CA MET A 362 -0.35 18.64 17.39
C MET A 362 -0.27 18.88 15.88
N GLU A 363 0.00 17.84 15.08
CA GLU A 363 -0.05 17.91 13.61
C GLU A 363 -1.46 18.23 13.10
N THR A 364 -2.47 17.59 13.66
CA THR A 364 -3.87 17.87 13.29
C THR A 364 -4.22 19.33 13.54
N LEU A 365 -3.79 19.88 14.67
CA LEU A 365 -4.03 21.30 14.98
C LEU A 365 -3.23 22.21 14.05
N LEU A 366 -1.95 21.90 13.76
CA LEU A 366 -1.15 22.65 12.77
C LEU A 366 -1.79 22.64 11.39
N ASN A 367 -2.27 21.47 10.93
CA ASN A 367 -2.90 21.33 9.62
C ASN A 367 -4.24 22.07 9.49
N ALA A 368 -4.88 22.39 10.61
CA ALA A 368 -6.08 23.26 10.64
C ALA A 368 -5.76 24.76 10.43
N HIS A 369 -4.48 25.17 10.49
CA HIS A 369 -4.11 26.56 10.28
C HIS A 369 -4.14 26.91 8.78
N PRO A 370 -4.70 28.08 8.36
CA PRO A 370 -4.84 28.45 6.93
C PRO A 370 -3.52 28.51 6.14
N TRP A 371 -2.39 28.67 6.81
CA TRP A 371 -1.07 28.73 6.19
C TRP A 371 -0.39 27.37 6.02
N VAL A 372 -0.99 26.29 6.50
CA VAL A 372 -0.41 24.94 6.49
C VAL A 372 -1.19 24.04 5.55
N THR A 373 -0.48 23.39 4.63
CA THR A 373 -1.03 22.30 3.82
C THR A 373 -0.88 20.98 4.56
N GLN A 374 0.31 20.73 5.09
CA GLN A 374 0.63 19.50 5.83
C GLN A 374 1.79 19.75 6.79
N SER A 375 1.79 19.09 7.93
CA SER A 375 2.88 19.14 8.88
C SER A 375 3.29 17.75 9.36
N HIS A 376 4.56 17.63 9.76
CA HIS A 376 5.07 16.43 10.40
C HIS A 376 6.03 16.79 11.53
N LEU A 377 5.78 16.23 12.71
CA LEU A 377 6.54 16.47 13.91
C LEU A 377 7.49 15.32 14.20
N VAL A 378 8.70 15.64 14.60
CA VAL A 378 9.72 14.66 14.99
C VAL A 378 10.35 15.02 16.31
N LEU A 379 10.75 13.99 17.07
CA LEU A 379 11.57 14.17 18.26
C LEU A 379 13.03 14.27 17.83
N LEU A 380 13.68 15.36 18.20
CA LEU A 380 15.11 15.60 18.00
C LEU A 380 15.81 15.34 19.35
N GLU A 381 16.79 14.44 19.35
CA GLU A 381 17.44 13.98 20.59
C GLU A 381 18.74 14.74 20.91
N ASN A 382 19.37 15.35 19.90
CA ASN A 382 20.63 16.07 20.03
C ASN A 382 20.48 17.58 19.84
N PRO A 383 21.13 18.42 20.63
CA PRO A 383 21.84 18.16 21.90
C PRO A 383 20.91 18.00 23.11
N ARG A 384 19.61 18.29 22.94
CA ARG A 384 18.54 18.11 23.94
C ARG A 384 17.29 17.58 23.27
N VAL A 385 16.52 16.81 24.02
CA VAL A 385 15.21 16.35 23.57
C VAL A 385 14.29 17.53 23.32
N GLN A 386 13.87 17.73 22.08
CA GLN A 386 12.99 18.81 21.65
C GLN A 386 12.19 18.41 20.42
N LEU A 387 11.12 19.14 20.12
CA LEU A 387 10.35 18.91 18.91
C LEU A 387 10.88 19.72 17.72
N GLY A 388 11.01 19.05 16.58
CA GLY A 388 11.12 19.62 15.26
C GLY A 388 9.77 19.58 14.55
N ALA A 389 9.44 20.63 13.81
CA ALA A 389 8.28 20.68 12.92
C ALA A 389 8.72 20.92 11.48
N ALA A 390 8.43 19.97 10.60
CA ALA A 390 8.51 20.14 9.15
C ALA A 390 7.11 20.49 8.65
N VAL A 391 6.96 21.65 8.00
CA VAL A 391 5.67 22.20 7.63
C VAL A 391 5.68 22.59 6.15
N GLU A 392 4.84 21.98 5.37
CA GLU A 392 4.52 22.38 4.01
C GLU A 392 3.50 23.51 4.07
N LEU A 393 3.88 24.68 3.55
CA LEU A 393 3.03 25.86 3.58
C LEU A 393 2.06 25.88 2.41
N SER A 394 0.83 26.33 2.67
CA SER A 394 -0.14 26.69 1.65
C SER A 394 0.33 27.89 0.81
N THR A 395 -0.36 28.21 -0.27
CA THR A 395 -0.09 29.41 -1.07
C THR A 395 -0.11 30.69 -0.20
N ALA A 396 -1.07 30.80 0.72
CA ALA A 396 -1.16 31.91 1.65
C ALA A 396 0.02 31.92 2.65
N GLY A 397 0.41 30.75 3.15
CA GLY A 397 1.56 30.60 4.04
C GLY A 397 2.89 30.94 3.36
N LYS A 398 3.08 30.57 2.09
CA LYS A 398 4.27 30.92 1.29
C LYS A 398 4.36 32.45 1.08
N ALA A 399 3.25 33.06 0.69
CA ALA A 399 3.20 34.54 0.55
C ALA A 399 3.53 35.25 1.89
N GLN A 400 3.03 34.74 3.02
CA GLN A 400 3.34 35.28 4.32
C GLN A 400 4.81 35.10 4.72
N LEU A 401 5.40 33.93 4.38
CA LEU A 401 6.82 33.66 4.60
C LEU A 401 7.73 34.63 3.83
N GLU A 402 7.37 34.95 2.59
CA GLU A 402 8.08 35.91 1.75
C GLU A 402 7.94 37.35 2.27
N ALA A 403 6.75 37.74 2.75
CA ALA A 403 6.47 39.07 3.22
C ALA A 403 7.08 39.40 4.61
N GLU A 404 6.96 38.47 5.55
CA GLU A 404 7.30 38.76 6.97
C GLU A 404 8.40 37.84 7.51
N GLY A 405 8.83 36.85 6.76
CA GLY A 405 9.93 35.97 7.11
C GLY A 405 9.57 34.86 8.10
N LYS A 406 10.54 33.98 8.30
CA LYS A 406 10.40 32.71 9.07
C LYS A 406 9.97 32.92 10.53
N LEU A 407 10.43 34.01 11.16
CA LEU A 407 10.12 34.28 12.56
C LEU A 407 8.64 34.58 12.78
N SER A 408 8.02 35.35 11.87
CA SER A 408 6.59 35.68 11.93
C SER A 408 5.74 34.39 11.80
N ILE A 409 6.04 33.55 10.82
CA ILE A 409 5.35 32.24 10.64
C ILE A 409 5.50 31.38 11.91
N ASN A 410 6.72 31.24 12.45
CA ASN A 410 6.94 30.49 13.68
C ASN A 410 6.09 30.99 14.85
N ASN A 411 5.99 32.30 15.02
CA ASN A 411 5.22 32.90 16.11
C ASN A 411 3.71 32.66 15.92
N ALA A 412 3.21 32.80 14.70
CA ALA A 412 1.80 32.60 14.42
C ALA A 412 1.40 31.13 14.65
N LEU A 413 2.19 30.17 14.13
CA LEU A 413 1.93 28.74 14.32
C LEU A 413 2.05 28.34 15.79
N LYS A 414 3.03 28.86 16.52
CA LYS A 414 3.12 28.65 17.98
C LYS A 414 1.92 29.23 18.73
N ALA A 415 1.46 30.44 18.36
CA ALA A 415 0.27 31.04 18.96
C ALA A 415 -0.98 30.16 18.72
N HIS A 416 -1.10 29.59 17.52
CA HIS A 416 -2.18 28.64 17.18
C HIS A 416 -2.12 27.38 18.05
N LEU A 417 -0.94 26.79 18.23
CA LEU A 417 -0.73 25.62 19.06
C LEU A 417 -0.99 25.88 20.55
N LEU A 418 -0.74 27.08 21.05
CA LEU A 418 -0.98 27.44 22.44
C LEU A 418 -2.45 27.37 22.85
N SER A 419 -3.38 27.29 21.89
CA SER A 419 -4.80 27.05 22.18
C SER A 419 -5.07 25.68 22.84
N GLN A 420 -4.20 24.68 22.63
CA GLN A 420 -4.39 23.33 23.16
C GLN A 420 -3.14 22.73 23.83
N PHE A 421 -1.95 23.30 23.59
CA PHE A 421 -0.70 22.76 24.09
C PHE A 421 0.05 23.77 24.94
N GLU A 422 0.77 23.27 25.93
CA GLU A 422 1.59 24.11 26.81
C GLU A 422 2.87 24.58 26.09
N ARG A 423 3.34 25.77 26.42
CA ARG A 423 4.51 26.41 25.80
C ARG A 423 5.76 25.56 25.79
N VAL A 424 5.98 24.74 26.82
CA VAL A 424 7.16 23.87 26.96
C VAL A 424 7.18 22.70 25.97
N THR A 425 6.00 22.28 25.48
CA THR A 425 5.85 21.17 24.55
C THR A 425 5.85 21.58 23.08
N LEU A 426 5.91 22.89 22.79
CA LEU A 426 5.84 23.38 21.40
C LEU A 426 7.14 23.11 20.63
N PRO A 427 7.06 22.95 19.30
CA PRO A 427 8.23 22.78 18.46
C PRO A 427 9.21 23.93 18.59
N ARG A 428 10.50 23.61 18.77
CA ARG A 428 11.58 24.60 18.88
C ARG A 428 12.31 24.82 17.57
N ARG A 429 12.41 23.78 16.71
CA ARG A 429 13.02 23.85 15.38
C ARG A 429 11.93 23.71 14.31
N TRP A 430 11.98 24.57 13.29
CA TRP A 430 11.00 24.62 12.22
C TRP A 430 11.68 24.55 10.86
N ARG A 431 11.15 23.71 9.96
CA ARG A 431 11.57 23.61 8.56
C ARG A 431 10.35 23.78 7.67
N TYR A 432 10.54 24.49 6.56
CA TYR A 432 9.51 24.78 5.57
C TYR A 432 9.94 24.25 4.21
N PRO A 433 9.93 22.92 3.98
CA PRO A 433 10.20 22.36 2.67
C PRO A 433 9.11 22.76 1.69
N GLN A 434 9.43 22.76 0.39
CA GLN A 434 8.44 23.00 -0.66
C GLN A 434 7.36 21.92 -0.66
N GLN A 435 7.77 20.67 -0.44
CA GLN A 435 6.93 19.49 -0.20
C GLN A 435 7.58 18.64 0.87
N LEU A 436 6.77 17.97 1.69
CA LEU A 436 7.28 16.98 2.63
C LEU A 436 7.84 15.77 1.85
N PRO A 437 8.97 15.17 2.31
CA PRO A 437 9.57 14.04 1.64
C PRO A 437 8.67 12.82 1.77
N LEU A 438 8.09 12.41 0.65
CA LEU A 438 7.29 11.19 0.54
C LEU A 438 8.11 10.13 -0.21
N ASN A 439 8.11 8.90 0.29
CA ASN A 439 8.68 7.80 -0.45
C ASN A 439 7.82 7.45 -1.69
N ALA A 440 8.29 6.51 -2.52
CA ALA A 440 7.56 6.04 -3.72
C ALA A 440 6.15 5.50 -3.43
N GLN A 441 5.82 5.21 -2.16
CA GLN A 441 4.52 4.74 -1.69
C GLN A 441 3.63 5.87 -1.16
N GLY A 442 4.10 7.12 -1.20
CA GLY A 442 3.40 8.27 -0.61
C GLY A 442 3.45 8.31 0.92
N LYS A 443 4.39 7.58 1.57
CA LYS A 443 4.57 7.58 3.02
C LYS A 443 5.70 8.51 3.43
N LEU A 444 5.49 9.23 4.53
CA LEU A 444 6.53 9.97 5.24
C LEU A 444 7.39 8.99 6.04
N LEU A 445 8.68 8.95 5.77
CA LEU A 445 9.64 8.19 6.57
C LEU A 445 10.26 9.10 7.62
N LYS A 446 10.39 8.57 8.85
CA LYS A 446 10.96 9.34 9.98
C LYS A 446 12.37 9.85 9.67
N ASN A 447 13.20 9.03 9.02
CA ASN A 447 14.57 9.41 8.69
C ASN A 447 14.65 10.55 7.69
N ASP A 448 13.82 10.53 6.63
CA ASP A 448 13.78 11.59 5.62
C ASP A 448 13.35 12.95 6.25
N ILE A 449 12.48 12.90 7.25
CA ILE A 449 12.10 14.10 8.01
C ILE A 449 13.23 14.55 8.94
N LEU A 450 13.95 13.63 9.60
CA LEU A 450 15.08 13.97 10.47
C LEU A 450 16.21 14.64 9.68
N GLU A 451 16.50 14.16 8.46
CA GLU A 451 17.51 14.76 7.56
C GLU A 451 17.25 16.25 7.27
N LEU A 452 15.98 16.69 7.27
CA LEU A 452 15.66 18.12 7.15
C LEU A 452 16.22 18.97 8.31
N PHE A 453 16.57 18.35 9.43
CA PHE A 453 17.09 19.02 10.63
C PHE A 453 18.60 18.84 10.84
N ASP A 454 19.28 18.01 10.04
CA ASP A 454 20.71 17.72 10.18
C ASP A 454 21.61 18.82 9.58
N HIS A 455 21.05 19.67 8.70
CA HIS A 455 21.77 20.77 8.06
C HIS A 455 21.40 22.11 8.71
N ASP A 456 22.10 22.50 9.75
CA ASP A 456 22.21 23.88 10.29
C ASP A 456 23.65 24.33 10.28
#